data_386bdae5126eef7e69065141c89d6c08
#
_entry.id   386bdae5126eef7e69065141c89d6c08
#
_cell.length_a   1.000
_cell.length_b   1.000
_cell.length_c   1.000
_cell.angle_alpha   90.00
_cell.angle_beta   90.00
_cell.angle_gamma   90.00
#
_symmetry.space_group_name_H-M   'P 1'
#
loop_
_entity.id
_entity.type
_entity.pdbx_description
1 polymer ?
#
loop_
_entity_poly.entity_id
_entity_poly.type
_entity_poly.pdbx_seq_one_letter_code
_entity_poly.pdbx_strand_id
1 'polypeptide(L)'
;VIVRCKPLLAAVWQLKGAFLMLLADACTEYVFSCKVRRLSEKTIDNYRKQILYWNRYLDEVCDVQEVEKVRPIHIKNFIILKEKDKRKTNYINDLLKAYRSFFNYCVEEEYIDESPLAKVKNVKEPRVIINTFTLTDIKKMLDYYSGADYLSVRNRAILAALFDSGIRCAELMSLTDDKLREDYMLIHGKG
;
A
#
# COMPACT_ATOMS: atom_id res chain seq x y z
N VAL A 1 -1.96 -38.63 27.43
CA VAL A 1 -3.36 -38.98 27.08
C VAL A 1 -3.67 -38.24 25.79
N ILE A 2 -3.64 -38.98 24.65
CA ILE A 2 -4.00 -38.43 23.34
C ILE A 2 -5.51 -38.61 23.21
N VAL A 3 -6.27 -37.48 23.32
CA VAL A 3 -7.71 -37.46 23.08
C VAL A 3 -7.93 -37.37 21.57
N ARG A 4 -8.30 -38.48 20.93
CA ARG A 4 -8.75 -38.50 19.54
C ARG A 4 -10.19 -37.95 19.45
N CYS A 5 -10.35 -36.64 19.13
CA CYS A 5 -11.62 -36.04 18.77
C CYS A 5 -11.78 -36.01 17.24
N LYS A 6 -11.97 -37.16 16.60
CA LYS A 6 -12.03 -37.25 15.12
C LYS A 6 -13.40 -37.38 14.45
N PRO A 7 -14.56 -37.58 15.08
CA PRO A 7 -15.79 -37.58 14.28
C PRO A 7 -16.59 -36.27 14.27
N LEU A 8 -16.49 -35.43 15.31
CA LEU A 8 -17.26 -34.19 15.36
C LEU A 8 -16.65 -33.06 14.52
N LEU A 9 -15.32 -32.97 14.46
CA LEU A 9 -14.63 -32.00 13.61
C LEU A 9 -14.81 -32.30 12.11
N ALA A 10 -14.84 -33.57 11.72
CA ALA A 10 -15.07 -33.97 10.33
C ALA A 10 -16.51 -33.65 9.87
N ALA A 11 -17.51 -33.74 10.75
CA ALA A 11 -18.88 -33.34 10.44
C ALA A 11 -19.06 -31.82 10.31
N VAL A 12 -18.31 -31.03 11.10
CA VAL A 12 -18.27 -29.56 10.96
C VAL A 12 -17.56 -29.14 9.66
N TRP A 13 -16.55 -29.91 9.20
CA TRP A 13 -15.87 -29.65 7.93
C TRP A 13 -16.70 -30.04 6.69
N GLN A 14 -17.65 -30.96 6.82
CA GLN A 14 -18.59 -31.29 5.74
C GLN A 14 -19.70 -30.23 5.54
N LEU A 15 -19.85 -29.28 6.47
CA LEU A 15 -20.68 -28.09 6.32
C LEU A 15 -20.01 -26.97 5.51
N LYS A 16 -19.03 -27.27 4.67
CA LYS A 16 -18.36 -26.31 3.72
C LYS A 16 -19.33 -25.60 2.75
N GLY A 17 -20.62 -25.75 2.92
CA GLY A 17 -21.67 -25.15 2.08
C GLY A 17 -22.40 -23.92 2.66
N ALA A 18 -22.05 -23.42 3.86
CA ALA A 18 -22.90 -22.43 4.52
C ALA A 18 -22.18 -21.29 5.28
N PHE A 19 -20.88 -21.21 5.28
CA PHE A 19 -20.22 -20.07 5.93
C PHE A 19 -19.78 -19.06 4.87
N LEU A 20 -20.71 -18.16 4.50
CA LEU A 20 -20.41 -17.03 3.62
C LEU A 20 -19.62 -16.00 4.43
N MET A 21 -18.36 -15.73 4.03
CA MET A 21 -17.52 -14.73 4.68
C MET A 21 -17.91 -13.34 4.21
N LEU A 22 -18.29 -12.45 5.14
CA LEU A 22 -18.57 -11.06 4.80
C LEU A 22 -17.27 -10.31 4.48
N LEU A 23 -17.31 -9.46 3.46
CA LEU A 23 -16.17 -8.61 3.06
C LEU A 23 -15.68 -7.71 4.20
N ALA A 24 -16.58 -7.26 5.09
CA ALA A 24 -16.24 -6.44 6.24
C ALA A 24 -15.43 -7.23 7.28
N ASP A 25 -15.84 -8.47 7.56
CA ASP A 25 -15.19 -9.35 8.52
C ASP A 25 -13.83 -9.81 7.98
N ALA A 26 -13.78 -10.25 6.73
CA ALA A 26 -12.53 -10.59 6.05
C ALA A 26 -11.53 -9.41 6.03
N CYS A 27 -12.02 -8.16 5.85
CA CYS A 27 -11.17 -6.98 5.94
C CYS A 27 -10.58 -6.80 7.34
N THR A 28 -11.38 -7.04 8.39
CA THR A 28 -10.93 -6.92 9.78
C THR A 28 -9.87 -7.95 10.10
N GLU A 29 -10.05 -9.18 9.68
CA GLU A 29 -9.08 -10.27 9.85
C GLU A 29 -7.81 -10.03 9.05
N TYR A 30 -7.92 -9.57 7.80
CA TYR A 30 -6.75 -9.18 7.00
C TYR A 30 -5.93 -8.08 7.66
N VAL A 31 -6.58 -7.05 8.23
CA VAL A 31 -5.89 -5.98 8.97
C VAL A 31 -5.16 -6.56 10.19
N PHE A 32 -5.77 -7.51 10.89
CA PHE A 32 -5.12 -8.21 12.00
C PHE A 32 -3.89 -9.02 11.51
N SER A 33 -4.02 -9.78 10.43
CA SER A 33 -2.91 -10.50 9.79
C SER A 33 -1.75 -9.56 9.41
N CYS A 34 -2.05 -8.37 8.87
CA CYS A 34 -1.04 -7.36 8.57
C CYS A 34 -0.28 -6.88 9.83
N LYS A 35 -0.96 -6.78 10.98
CA LYS A 35 -0.32 -6.45 12.27
C LYS A 35 0.60 -7.58 12.75
N VAL A 36 0.15 -8.83 12.67
CA VAL A 36 0.96 -10.00 13.00
C VAL A 36 2.24 -10.05 12.14
N ARG A 37 2.13 -9.71 10.86
CA ARG A 37 3.27 -9.61 9.93
C ARG A 37 4.16 -8.36 10.18
N ARG A 38 3.86 -7.56 11.20
CA ARG A 38 4.62 -6.36 11.58
C ARG A 38 4.76 -5.33 10.46
N LEU A 39 3.74 -5.18 9.62
CA LEU A 39 3.72 -4.09 8.65
C LEU A 39 3.64 -2.74 9.36
N SER A 40 4.17 -1.67 8.72
CA SER A 40 4.10 -0.33 9.31
C SER A 40 2.65 0.12 9.46
N GLU A 41 2.34 0.86 10.54
CA GLU A 41 0.99 1.40 10.81
C GLU A 41 0.43 2.16 9.59
N LYS A 42 1.27 2.93 8.92
CA LYS A 42 0.90 3.65 7.69
C LYS A 42 0.48 2.69 6.57
N THR A 43 1.16 1.55 6.41
CA THR A 43 0.81 0.54 5.40
C THR A 43 -0.51 -0.14 5.73
N ILE A 44 -0.71 -0.49 7.01
CA ILE A 44 -1.93 -1.12 7.50
C ILE A 44 -3.14 -0.20 7.31
N ASP A 45 -2.99 1.08 7.68
CA ASP A 45 -4.06 2.07 7.52
C ASP A 45 -4.41 2.32 6.04
N ASN A 46 -3.41 2.36 5.16
CA ASN A 46 -3.62 2.47 3.72
C ASN A 46 -4.39 1.26 3.17
N TYR A 47 -3.99 0.03 3.52
CA TYR A 47 -4.70 -1.17 3.10
C TYR A 47 -6.14 -1.17 3.60
N ARG A 48 -6.35 -0.88 4.88
CA ARG A 48 -7.69 -0.79 5.45
C ARG A 48 -8.58 0.20 4.70
N LYS A 49 -8.10 1.43 4.47
CA LYS A 49 -8.85 2.48 3.76
C LYS A 49 -9.19 2.07 2.33
N GLN A 50 -8.23 1.48 1.61
CA GLN A 50 -8.42 1.06 0.22
C GLN A 50 -9.42 -0.11 0.12
N ILE A 51 -9.34 -1.10 1.02
CA ILE A 51 -10.27 -2.23 1.03
C ILE A 51 -11.68 -1.78 1.43
N LEU A 52 -11.84 -0.93 2.46
CA LEU A 52 -13.13 -0.38 2.84
C LEU A 52 -13.75 0.46 1.71
N TYR A 53 -12.94 1.19 0.96
CA TYR A 53 -13.40 1.93 -0.21
C TYR A 53 -13.95 1.00 -1.31
N TRP A 54 -13.28 -0.13 -1.54
CA TRP A 54 -13.72 -1.18 -2.45
C TRP A 54 -14.99 -1.87 -1.95
N ASN A 55 -15.04 -2.26 -0.68
CA ASN A 55 -16.21 -2.91 -0.09
C ASN A 55 -17.47 -2.04 -0.23
N ARG A 56 -17.33 -0.72 -0.01
CA ARG A 56 -18.43 0.21 -0.24
C ARG A 56 -18.92 0.19 -1.69
N TYR A 57 -18.01 0.19 -2.66
CA TYR A 57 -18.40 0.08 -4.07
C TYR A 57 -19.11 -1.24 -4.37
N LEU A 58 -18.64 -2.35 -3.83
CA LEU A 58 -19.28 -3.65 -4.02
C LEU A 58 -20.68 -3.69 -3.41
N ASP A 59 -20.86 -3.13 -2.23
CA ASP A 59 -22.14 -3.06 -1.54
C ASP A 59 -23.13 -2.11 -2.27
N GLU A 60 -22.74 -0.85 -2.48
CA GLU A 60 -23.63 0.18 -3.01
C GLU A 60 -23.95 0.04 -4.51
N VAL A 61 -23.03 -0.51 -5.32
CA VAL A 61 -23.17 -0.55 -6.79
C VAL A 61 -23.40 -1.95 -7.33
N CYS A 62 -22.85 -2.97 -6.67
CA CYS A 62 -22.90 -4.34 -7.15
C CYS A 62 -23.82 -5.25 -6.31
N ASP A 63 -24.31 -4.78 -5.17
CA ASP A 63 -25.08 -5.58 -4.18
C ASP A 63 -24.33 -6.88 -3.79
N VAL A 64 -23.03 -6.75 -3.51
CA VAL A 64 -22.15 -7.86 -3.14
C VAL A 64 -21.51 -7.59 -1.80
N GLN A 65 -21.83 -8.40 -0.80
CA GLN A 65 -21.33 -8.30 0.57
C GLN A 65 -20.43 -9.46 0.99
N GLU A 66 -20.47 -10.60 0.26
CA GLU A 66 -19.68 -11.78 0.56
C GLU A 66 -18.48 -11.91 -0.36
N VAL A 67 -17.37 -12.41 0.21
CA VAL A 67 -16.09 -12.59 -0.49
C VAL A 67 -16.23 -13.52 -1.70
N GLU A 68 -16.99 -14.61 -1.56
CA GLU A 68 -17.19 -15.66 -2.57
C GLU A 68 -17.99 -15.18 -3.79
N LYS A 69 -18.79 -14.13 -3.61
CA LYS A 69 -19.61 -13.54 -4.69
C LYS A 69 -18.85 -12.53 -5.54
N VAL A 70 -17.63 -12.15 -5.12
CA VAL A 70 -16.81 -11.22 -5.87
C VAL A 70 -16.27 -11.87 -7.14
N ARG A 71 -16.53 -11.24 -8.28
CA ARG A 71 -16.12 -11.75 -9.62
C ARG A 71 -15.18 -10.77 -10.33
N PRO A 72 -14.34 -11.24 -11.25
CA PRO A 72 -13.45 -10.37 -12.04
C PRO A 72 -14.15 -9.21 -12.75
N ILE A 73 -15.43 -9.37 -13.09
CA ILE A 73 -16.20 -8.31 -13.75
C ILE A 73 -16.42 -7.09 -12.84
N HIS A 74 -16.62 -7.30 -11.53
CA HIS A 74 -16.79 -6.20 -10.59
C HIS A 74 -15.53 -5.33 -10.54
N ILE A 75 -14.35 -5.97 -10.61
CA ILE A 75 -13.05 -5.28 -10.63
C ILE A 75 -12.86 -4.50 -11.92
N LYS A 76 -13.18 -5.10 -13.07
CA LYS A 76 -13.09 -4.44 -14.38
C LYS A 76 -14.01 -3.24 -14.46
N ASN A 77 -15.23 -3.35 -13.97
CA ASN A 77 -16.19 -2.23 -13.92
C ASN A 77 -15.69 -1.12 -13.01
N PHE A 78 -15.08 -1.45 -11.86
CA PHE A 78 -14.48 -0.48 -10.97
C PHE A 78 -13.32 0.28 -11.63
N ILE A 79 -12.44 -0.43 -12.37
CA ILE A 79 -11.36 0.22 -13.14
C ILE A 79 -11.95 1.23 -14.12
N ILE A 80 -12.93 0.84 -14.91
CA ILE A 80 -13.60 1.71 -15.90
C ILE A 80 -14.24 2.92 -15.21
N LEU A 81 -14.87 2.72 -14.04
CA LEU A 81 -15.44 3.80 -13.24
C LEU A 81 -14.35 4.80 -12.81
N LYS A 82 -13.19 4.31 -12.32
CA LYS A 82 -12.09 5.18 -11.90
C LYS A 82 -11.41 5.90 -13.06
N GLU A 83 -11.37 5.31 -14.24
CA GLU A 83 -10.92 5.99 -15.46
C GLU A 83 -11.89 7.11 -15.87
N LYS A 84 -13.21 6.87 -15.81
CA LYS A 84 -14.24 7.90 -16.04
C LYS A 84 -14.12 9.05 -15.02
N ASP A 85 -13.80 8.74 -13.76
CA ASP A 85 -13.50 9.72 -12.71
C ASP A 85 -12.17 10.48 -12.94
N LYS A 86 -11.49 10.25 -14.07
CA LYS A 86 -10.18 10.84 -14.43
C LYS A 86 -9.09 10.60 -13.37
N ARG A 87 -9.15 9.48 -12.66
CA ARG A 87 -8.10 9.10 -11.72
C ARG A 87 -6.84 8.68 -12.45
N LYS A 88 -5.67 9.04 -11.89
CA LYS A 88 -4.37 8.66 -12.47
C LYS A 88 -4.20 7.14 -12.46
N THR A 89 -3.60 6.61 -13.52
CA THR A 89 -3.34 5.17 -13.69
C THR A 89 -2.57 4.56 -12.51
N ASN A 90 -1.55 5.27 -12.00
CA ASN A 90 -0.77 4.80 -10.84
C ASN A 90 -1.67 4.61 -9.61
N TYR A 91 -2.61 5.53 -9.36
CA TYR A 91 -3.57 5.39 -8.27
C TYR A 91 -4.47 4.17 -8.44
N ILE A 92 -4.96 3.89 -9.66
CA ILE A 92 -5.77 2.70 -9.95
C ILE A 92 -4.93 1.43 -9.72
N ASN A 93 -3.68 1.40 -10.16
CA ASN A 93 -2.78 0.27 -9.96
C ASN A 93 -2.41 0.06 -8.47
N ASP A 94 -2.28 1.12 -7.69
CA ASP A 94 -2.08 1.02 -6.23
C ASP A 94 -3.29 0.41 -5.53
N LEU A 95 -4.51 0.78 -5.94
CA LEU A 95 -5.74 0.13 -5.46
C LEU A 95 -5.75 -1.36 -5.81
N LEU A 96 -5.45 -1.71 -7.07
CA LEU A 96 -5.39 -3.10 -7.53
C LEU A 96 -4.34 -3.91 -6.76
N LYS A 97 -3.21 -3.31 -6.40
CA LYS A 97 -2.18 -3.94 -5.56
C LYS A 97 -2.71 -4.30 -4.18
N ALA A 98 -3.44 -3.38 -3.53
CA ALA A 98 -4.04 -3.64 -2.23
C ALA A 98 -5.10 -4.74 -2.31
N TYR A 99 -5.95 -4.71 -3.34
CA TYR A 99 -6.99 -5.74 -3.53
C TYR A 99 -6.40 -7.11 -3.81
N ARG A 100 -5.31 -7.20 -4.61
CA ARG A 100 -4.59 -8.48 -4.78
C ARG A 100 -4.07 -9.01 -3.47
N SER A 101 -3.46 -8.15 -2.64
CA SER A 101 -2.97 -8.57 -1.33
C SER A 101 -4.08 -9.09 -0.43
N PHE A 102 -5.24 -8.43 -0.43
CA PHE A 102 -6.42 -8.86 0.31
C PHE A 102 -7.00 -10.19 -0.20
N PHE A 103 -7.24 -10.31 -1.51
CA PHE A 103 -7.82 -11.54 -2.05
C PHE A 103 -6.86 -12.73 -2.05
N ASN A 104 -5.54 -12.49 -2.09
CA ASN A 104 -4.57 -13.56 -1.87
C ASN A 104 -4.65 -14.06 -0.42
N TYR A 105 -4.80 -13.16 0.56
CA TYR A 105 -5.08 -13.55 1.93
C TYR A 105 -6.37 -14.36 2.04
N CYS A 106 -7.46 -13.96 1.36
CA CYS A 106 -8.70 -14.73 1.36
C CYS A 106 -8.54 -16.14 0.77
N VAL A 107 -7.61 -16.33 -0.19
CA VAL A 107 -7.26 -17.66 -0.71
C VAL A 107 -6.41 -18.43 0.28
N GLU A 108 -5.43 -17.79 0.94
CA GLU A 108 -4.57 -18.40 1.97
C GLU A 108 -5.39 -18.91 3.18
N GLU A 109 -6.44 -18.17 3.56
CA GLU A 109 -7.37 -18.55 4.65
C GLU A 109 -8.54 -19.45 4.16
N GLU A 110 -8.48 -19.92 2.91
CA GLU A 110 -9.48 -20.81 2.31
C GLU A 110 -10.92 -20.24 2.26
N TYR A 111 -11.10 -18.89 2.29
CA TYR A 111 -12.41 -18.27 2.10
C TYR A 111 -12.90 -18.38 0.65
N ILE A 112 -11.97 -18.40 -0.29
CA ILE A 112 -12.21 -18.60 -1.73
C ILE A 112 -11.12 -19.49 -2.33
N ASP A 113 -11.47 -20.25 -3.36
CA ASP A 113 -10.53 -21.15 -4.04
C ASP A 113 -9.56 -20.40 -4.96
N GLU A 114 -10.00 -19.34 -5.64
CA GLU A 114 -9.21 -18.54 -6.60
C GLU A 114 -9.48 -17.04 -6.41
N SER A 115 -8.41 -16.25 -6.44
CA SER A 115 -8.52 -14.79 -6.37
C SER A 115 -9.24 -14.22 -7.60
N PRO A 116 -10.27 -13.37 -7.43
CA PRO A 116 -10.95 -12.72 -8.56
C PRO A 116 -10.03 -11.76 -9.33
N LEU A 117 -8.86 -11.42 -8.80
CA LEU A 117 -7.83 -10.62 -9.47
C LEU A 117 -6.78 -11.46 -10.21
N ALA A 118 -6.79 -12.79 -10.14
CA ALA A 118 -5.78 -13.64 -10.75
C ALA A 118 -5.57 -13.32 -12.24
N LYS A 119 -6.66 -13.06 -12.99
CA LYS A 119 -6.66 -12.77 -14.44
C LYS A 119 -6.79 -11.26 -14.76
N VAL A 120 -6.79 -10.38 -13.75
CA VAL A 120 -6.88 -8.92 -13.95
C VAL A 120 -5.49 -8.32 -14.02
N LYS A 121 -5.13 -7.76 -15.17
CA LYS A 121 -3.85 -7.08 -15.38
C LYS A 121 -3.90 -5.64 -14.85
N ASN A 122 -2.73 -5.07 -14.58
CA ASN A 122 -2.62 -3.64 -14.30
C ASN A 122 -3.00 -2.81 -15.52
N VAL A 123 -3.53 -1.63 -15.25
CA VAL A 123 -3.77 -0.62 -16.30
C VAL A 123 -2.40 -0.15 -16.80
N LYS A 124 -2.25 -0.08 -18.14
CA LYS A 124 -0.98 0.33 -18.75
C LYS A 124 -0.66 1.78 -18.41
N GLU A 125 0.49 1.99 -17.80
CA GLU A 125 0.97 3.33 -17.48
C GLU A 125 1.71 3.95 -18.66
N PRO A 126 1.47 5.24 -18.96
CA PRO A 126 2.31 5.97 -19.88
C PRO A 126 3.72 6.09 -19.28
N ARG A 127 4.75 5.91 -20.09
CA ARG A 127 6.13 6.17 -19.66
C ARG A 127 6.28 7.68 -19.45
N VAL A 128 6.51 8.08 -18.22
CA VAL A 128 6.81 9.47 -17.87
C VAL A 128 8.33 9.63 -17.87
N ILE A 129 8.82 10.53 -18.72
CA ILE A 129 10.22 10.95 -18.66
C ILE A 129 10.35 11.90 -17.46
N ILE A 130 11.07 11.48 -16.45
CA ILE A 130 11.34 12.33 -15.29
C ILE A 130 12.49 13.26 -15.67
N ASN A 131 12.23 14.56 -15.78
CA ASN A 131 13.28 15.57 -15.92
C ASN A 131 13.99 15.71 -14.57
N THR A 132 15.27 15.49 -14.57
CA THR A 132 16.14 15.71 -13.41
C THR A 132 16.63 17.15 -13.38
N PHE A 133 16.99 17.66 -12.20
CA PHE A 133 17.62 18.96 -12.07
C PHE A 133 19.02 18.96 -12.70
N THR A 134 19.32 20.02 -13.43
CA THR A 134 20.66 20.27 -13.93
C THR A 134 21.54 20.88 -12.82
N LEU A 135 22.86 20.79 -12.98
CA LEU A 135 23.80 21.45 -12.04
C LEU A 135 23.53 22.97 -11.94
N THR A 136 23.12 23.59 -13.05
CA THR A 136 22.72 25.01 -13.06
C THR A 136 21.48 25.28 -12.22
N ASP A 137 20.48 24.37 -12.26
CA ASP A 137 19.26 24.51 -11.45
C ASP A 137 19.59 24.35 -9.96
N ILE A 138 20.41 23.36 -9.62
CA ILE A 138 20.87 23.11 -8.24
C ILE A 138 21.60 24.36 -7.70
N LYS A 139 22.52 24.92 -8.49
CA LYS A 139 23.24 26.12 -8.10
C LYS A 139 22.29 27.29 -7.84
N LYS A 140 21.33 27.56 -8.73
CA LYS A 140 20.32 28.61 -8.55
C LYS A 140 19.50 28.41 -7.27
N MET A 141 19.13 27.16 -6.95
CA MET A 141 18.39 26.86 -5.71
C MET A 141 19.23 27.12 -4.46
N LEU A 142 20.52 26.77 -4.48
CA LEU A 142 21.45 27.04 -3.37
C LEU A 142 21.73 28.53 -3.20
N ASP A 143 21.89 29.25 -4.30
CA ASP A 143 22.14 30.70 -4.31
C ASP A 143 20.92 31.52 -3.83
N TYR A 144 19.70 31.01 -4.04
CA TYR A 144 18.49 31.64 -3.52
C TYR A 144 18.51 31.76 -1.99
N TYR A 145 19.11 30.80 -1.29
CA TYR A 145 19.30 30.82 0.16
C TYR A 145 20.69 31.28 0.56
N SER A 146 21.16 32.42 0.00
CA SER A 146 22.48 33.00 0.28
C SER A 146 22.56 33.84 1.56
N GLY A 147 21.44 34.10 2.22
CA GLY A 147 21.38 34.88 3.46
C GLY A 147 22.09 34.21 4.64
N ALA A 148 22.55 35.04 5.60
CA ALA A 148 23.20 34.56 6.82
C ALA A 148 22.19 34.28 7.96
N ASP A 149 20.89 34.49 7.72
CA ASP A 149 19.85 34.17 8.69
C ASP A 149 19.67 32.65 8.85
N TYR A 150 19.15 32.24 9.99
CA TYR A 150 18.97 30.83 10.35
C TYR A 150 18.20 30.03 9.29
N LEU A 151 17.13 30.61 8.73
CA LEU A 151 16.28 29.91 7.77
C LEU A 151 17.02 29.67 6.44
N SER A 152 17.75 30.68 5.96
CA SER A 152 18.56 30.56 4.74
C SER A 152 19.67 29.52 4.89
N VAL A 153 20.42 29.57 5.99
CA VAL A 153 21.48 28.59 6.28
C VAL A 153 20.90 27.18 6.39
N ARG A 154 19.82 26.99 7.13
CA ARG A 154 19.16 25.68 7.29
C ARG A 154 18.67 25.15 5.94
N ASN A 155 17.95 25.96 5.16
CA ASN A 155 17.35 25.51 3.90
C ASN A 155 18.43 25.17 2.87
N ARG A 156 19.51 25.96 2.83
CA ARG A 156 20.68 25.68 1.98
C ARG A 156 21.35 24.35 2.37
N ALA A 157 21.54 24.09 3.67
CA ALA A 157 22.08 22.83 4.17
C ALA A 157 21.21 21.62 3.83
N ILE A 158 19.87 21.76 3.95
CA ILE A 158 18.91 20.72 3.54
C ILE A 158 19.04 20.41 2.05
N LEU A 159 19.05 21.43 1.19
CA LEU A 159 19.19 21.25 -0.26
C LEU A 159 20.54 20.62 -0.62
N ALA A 160 21.63 21.10 -0.02
CA ALA A 160 22.95 20.54 -0.25
C ALA A 160 22.98 19.04 0.13
N ALA A 161 22.48 18.68 1.30
CA ALA A 161 22.43 17.29 1.75
C ALA A 161 21.60 16.40 0.80
N LEU A 162 20.42 16.89 0.32
CA LEU A 162 19.59 16.14 -0.60
C LEU A 162 20.24 15.92 -1.96
N PHE A 163 20.90 16.94 -2.53
CA PHE A 163 21.51 16.85 -3.85
C PHE A 163 22.84 16.09 -3.83
N ASP A 164 23.64 16.25 -2.80
CA ASP A 164 24.95 15.61 -2.70
C ASP A 164 24.85 14.13 -2.36
N SER A 165 24.02 13.77 -1.36
CA SER A 165 23.94 12.40 -0.86
C SER A 165 22.82 11.57 -1.50
N GLY A 166 21.82 12.19 -2.13
CA GLY A 166 20.61 11.51 -2.61
C GLY A 166 19.73 10.91 -1.50
N ILE A 167 19.90 11.36 -0.25
CA ILE A 167 19.12 10.93 0.91
C ILE A 167 17.63 11.23 0.70
N ARG A 168 16.73 10.33 1.16
CA ARG A 168 15.30 10.61 1.12
C ARG A 168 14.92 11.67 2.13
N CYS A 169 13.94 12.51 1.81
CA CYS A 169 13.46 13.57 2.70
C CYS A 169 13.09 13.04 4.11
N ALA A 170 12.47 11.86 4.19
CA ALA A 170 12.11 11.23 5.47
C ALA A 170 13.35 10.78 6.28
N GLU A 171 14.40 10.34 5.61
CA GLU A 171 15.68 9.95 6.23
C GLU A 171 16.42 11.20 6.74
N LEU A 172 16.45 12.27 5.92
CA LEU A 172 17.01 13.56 6.33
C LEU A 172 16.29 14.13 7.57
N MET A 173 14.95 14.07 7.60
CA MET A 173 14.14 14.54 8.74
C MET A 173 14.34 13.70 10.01
N SER A 174 14.89 12.50 9.91
CA SER A 174 15.21 11.62 11.04
C SER A 174 16.65 11.73 11.54
N LEU A 175 17.46 12.59 10.91
CA LEU A 175 18.83 12.83 11.35
C LEU A 175 18.85 13.58 12.69
N THR A 176 19.71 13.11 13.57
CA THR A 176 20.01 13.70 14.86
C THR A 176 21.53 13.98 14.96
N ASP A 177 21.95 14.87 15.84
CA ASP A 177 23.34 15.31 15.94
C ASP A 177 24.32 14.14 16.19
N ASP A 178 23.87 13.12 16.92
CA ASP A 178 24.67 11.91 17.18
C ASP A 178 24.95 11.05 15.93
N LYS A 179 24.23 11.29 14.83
CA LYS A 179 24.41 10.62 13.54
C LYS A 179 25.26 11.40 12.56
N LEU A 180 25.62 12.62 12.88
CA LEU A 180 26.51 13.44 12.07
C LEU A 180 27.97 13.22 12.49
N ARG A 181 28.85 13.06 11.52
CA ARG A 181 30.31 12.97 11.67
C ARG A 181 30.96 13.97 10.72
N GLU A 182 32.26 14.22 10.90
CA GLU A 182 32.98 15.18 10.06
C GLU A 182 32.87 14.85 8.57
N ASP A 183 32.97 13.56 8.21
CA ASP A 183 33.06 13.10 6.83
C ASP A 183 31.81 12.34 6.33
N TYR A 184 30.85 11.97 7.22
CA TYR A 184 29.71 11.18 6.83
C TYR A 184 28.48 11.34 7.73
N MET A 185 27.34 10.96 7.21
CA MET A 185 26.06 10.86 7.95
C MET A 185 25.64 9.40 8.09
N LEU A 186 25.25 8.97 9.30
CA LEU A 186 24.69 7.64 9.52
C LEU A 186 23.19 7.67 9.20
N ILE A 187 22.81 6.97 8.12
CA ILE A 187 21.41 6.92 7.67
C ILE A 187 20.85 5.53 7.96
N HIS A 188 19.77 5.46 8.72
CA HIS A 188 19.00 4.24 8.89
C HIS A 188 17.92 4.17 7.79
N GLY A 189 18.24 3.45 6.70
CA GLY A 189 17.24 3.11 5.69
C GLY A 189 16.18 2.16 6.24
N LYS A 190 14.98 2.15 5.64
CA LYS A 190 14.04 1.05 5.85
C LYS A 190 14.60 -0.19 5.14
N GLY A 191 15.21 -1.07 5.91
CA GLY A 191 15.57 -2.40 5.47
C GLY A 191 14.34 -3.28 5.33
#